data_c68aa7f8480be6cd70628a3294dbaccf
#
_entry.id   c68aa7f8480be6cd70628a3294dbaccf
#
_cell.length_a   1.000
_cell.length_b   1.000
_cell.length_c   1.000
_cell.angle_alpha   90.00
_cell.angle_beta   90.00
_cell.angle_gamma   90.00
#
_symmetry.space_group_name_H-M   'P 1'
#
loop_
_entity.id
_entity.type
_entity.pdbx_description
1 polymer ?
#
loop_
_entity_poly.entity_id
_entity_poly.type
_entity_poly.pdbx_seq_one_letter_code
_entity_poly.pdbx_strand_id
1 'polypeptide(L)'
;MSSYIDLKFINSISSRLGQFKKKQDYLFNFRCPHCGDSQKSKTKARAYLYRVKNDMFFKCHNCGMGQNLANFIKFLDPKKYGEYLLERYKGSAPSTPQPKFDFKPTKFKETNLLDSCIKVSTLKDGHPVKEYVKKRLIPPQYYEIIYFVDKFHNFANKVKPGTFKESYEHPRLIIPFFDVTGKLFAFQGRAFGKEQPKYITIKLDETKQKVYGLERVNYQKPIYIVEGPLDSLFLDNCLAAGGADLTLRVSSDQVTYIFDNEPRNKEIIKRMYAVIEKDYNVVVWPNDVQLKDVNEMIMNGMKISELKDIISNNTFSKLEALTKLNYYKKC
;
A
#
# COMPACT_ATOMS: atom_id res chain seq x y z
N MET A 1 39.64 -2.24 -8.15
CA MET A 1 39.20 -3.46 -8.91
C MET A 1 37.68 -3.55 -9.14
N SER A 2 36.81 -3.04 -8.25
CA SER A 2 35.34 -3.15 -8.42
C SER A 2 34.78 -2.46 -9.67
N SER A 3 35.31 -1.28 -10.03
CA SER A 3 34.78 -0.50 -11.18
C SER A 3 34.97 -1.18 -12.54
N TYR A 4 36.04 -1.98 -12.72
CA TYR A 4 36.25 -2.74 -13.95
C TYR A 4 35.21 -3.85 -14.11
N ILE A 5 34.89 -4.56 -13.02
CA ILE A 5 33.86 -5.60 -13.02
C ILE A 5 32.49 -5.01 -13.32
N ASP A 6 32.17 -3.85 -12.72
CA ASP A 6 30.90 -3.14 -12.99
C ASP A 6 30.78 -2.81 -14.49
N LEU A 7 31.82 -2.25 -15.10
CA LEU A 7 31.82 -1.93 -16.54
C LEU A 7 31.68 -3.19 -17.43
N LYS A 8 32.35 -4.30 -17.08
CA LYS A 8 32.24 -5.58 -17.78
C LYS A 8 30.79 -6.04 -17.82
N PHE A 9 30.10 -6.03 -16.68
CA PHE A 9 28.71 -6.46 -16.59
C PHE A 9 27.73 -5.47 -17.23
N ILE A 10 27.96 -4.16 -17.13
CA ILE A 10 27.16 -3.16 -17.87
C ILE A 10 27.25 -3.42 -19.38
N ASN A 11 28.44 -3.67 -19.91
CA ASN A 11 28.61 -4.00 -21.32
C ASN A 11 27.92 -5.31 -21.69
N SER A 12 27.94 -6.31 -20.81
CA SER A 12 27.30 -7.62 -21.08
C SER A 12 25.77 -7.57 -21.12
N ILE A 13 25.14 -6.56 -20.46
CA ILE A 13 23.69 -6.37 -20.47
C ILE A 13 23.24 -5.26 -21.44
N SER A 14 24.18 -4.56 -22.08
CA SER A 14 23.88 -3.40 -22.95
C SER A 14 22.98 -3.75 -24.14
N SER A 15 23.11 -4.96 -24.69
CA SER A 15 22.28 -5.45 -25.80
C SER A 15 20.78 -5.58 -25.45
N ARG A 16 20.45 -5.65 -24.15
CA ARG A 16 19.07 -5.69 -23.64
C ARG A 16 18.49 -4.30 -23.36
N LEU A 17 19.31 -3.25 -23.51
CA LEU A 17 18.93 -1.87 -23.21
C LEU A 17 18.72 -1.08 -24.49
N GLY A 18 17.47 -0.72 -24.77
CA GLY A 18 17.13 0.07 -25.95
C GLY A 18 17.81 1.44 -25.96
N GLN A 19 18.34 1.87 -27.09
CA GLN A 19 19.02 3.17 -27.24
C GLN A 19 20.23 3.37 -26.31
N PHE A 20 20.94 2.29 -25.97
CA PHE A 20 22.10 2.33 -25.09
C PHE A 20 23.23 3.18 -25.70
N LYS A 21 23.72 4.17 -24.94
CA LYS A 21 24.82 5.07 -25.36
C LYS A 21 25.73 5.36 -24.17
N LYS A 22 27.03 5.21 -24.34
CA LYS A 22 28.04 5.75 -23.41
C LYS A 22 28.12 7.25 -23.63
N LYS A 23 27.87 8.06 -22.61
CA LYS A 23 27.96 9.53 -22.64
C LYS A 23 29.30 10.02 -22.14
N GLN A 24 29.82 9.43 -21.08
CA GLN A 24 31.11 9.69 -20.49
C GLN A 24 31.62 8.43 -19.80
N ASP A 25 32.83 8.45 -19.26
CA ASP A 25 33.27 7.36 -18.42
C ASP A 25 32.36 7.20 -17.22
N TYR A 26 31.90 5.97 -17.02
CA TYR A 26 30.93 5.59 -15.98
C TYR A 26 29.56 6.31 -16.07
N LEU A 27 29.20 6.85 -17.24
CA LEU A 27 27.89 7.44 -17.50
C LEU A 27 27.27 6.87 -18.78
N PHE A 28 26.17 6.13 -18.64
CA PHE A 28 25.46 5.50 -19.74
C PHE A 28 24.01 5.96 -19.75
N ASN A 29 23.47 6.19 -20.92
CA ASN A 29 22.08 6.59 -21.15
C ASN A 29 21.38 5.56 -22.03
N PHE A 30 20.13 5.23 -21.69
CA PHE A 30 19.32 4.24 -22.42
C PHE A 30 17.83 4.38 -22.12
N ARG A 31 17.00 3.69 -22.86
CA ARG A 31 15.56 3.61 -22.58
C ARG A 31 15.34 2.76 -21.33
N CYS A 32 14.50 3.26 -20.44
CA CYS A 32 14.21 2.57 -19.17
C CYS A 32 13.51 1.23 -19.40
N PRO A 33 14.08 0.12 -18.96
CA PRO A 33 13.44 -1.20 -19.10
C PRO A 33 12.25 -1.40 -18.14
N HIS A 34 12.10 -0.54 -17.12
CA HIS A 34 10.94 -0.60 -16.21
C HIS A 34 9.69 0.08 -16.77
N CYS A 35 9.84 1.26 -17.38
CA CYS A 35 8.70 2.06 -17.84
C CYS A 35 8.64 2.27 -19.35
N GLY A 36 9.63 1.79 -20.11
CA GLY A 36 9.71 1.98 -21.56
C GLY A 36 9.88 3.43 -22.03
N ASP A 37 10.14 4.38 -21.09
CA ASP A 37 10.21 5.83 -21.34
C ASP A 37 8.91 6.42 -21.93
N SER A 38 8.91 6.83 -23.19
CA SER A 38 7.76 7.46 -23.86
C SER A 38 7.08 6.49 -24.82
N GLN A 39 5.78 6.35 -24.73
CA GLN A 39 4.98 5.60 -25.72
C GLN A 39 4.89 6.36 -27.06
N LYS A 40 4.92 7.70 -27.04
CA LYS A 40 4.83 8.55 -28.23
C LYS A 40 6.16 8.69 -29.00
N SER A 41 7.30 8.43 -28.39
CA SER A 41 8.62 8.59 -29.00
C SER A 41 9.54 7.42 -28.69
N LYS A 42 9.90 6.68 -29.72
CA LYS A 42 10.83 5.52 -29.62
C LYS A 42 12.29 5.92 -29.41
N THR A 43 12.64 7.20 -29.60
CA THR A 43 14.01 7.71 -29.49
C THR A 43 14.35 8.31 -28.13
N LYS A 44 13.35 8.62 -27.29
CA LYS A 44 13.59 9.16 -25.94
C LYS A 44 14.18 8.12 -25.01
N ALA A 45 15.31 8.47 -24.37
CA ALA A 45 16.04 7.65 -23.41
C ALA A 45 16.35 8.50 -22.18
N ARG A 46 15.70 8.22 -21.04
CA ARG A 46 15.77 9.01 -19.80
C ARG A 46 16.26 8.20 -18.61
N ALA A 47 16.73 6.99 -18.87
CA ALA A 47 17.39 6.17 -17.85
C ALA A 47 18.91 6.30 -17.96
N TYR A 48 19.56 6.24 -16.81
CA TYR A 48 21.01 6.37 -16.69
C TYR A 48 21.57 5.32 -15.76
N LEU A 49 22.77 4.83 -16.11
CA LEU A 49 23.72 4.21 -15.18
C LEU A 49 24.86 5.19 -14.96
N TYR A 50 25.16 5.50 -13.71
CA TYR A 50 26.18 6.48 -13.35
C TYR A 50 26.91 6.06 -12.06
N ARG A 51 28.12 6.57 -11.89
CA ARG A 51 28.97 6.25 -10.72
C ARG A 51 28.67 7.17 -9.55
N VAL A 52 28.55 6.60 -8.36
CA VAL A 52 28.52 7.30 -7.08
C VAL A 52 29.57 6.68 -6.19
N LYS A 53 30.63 7.41 -5.88
CA LYS A 53 31.82 6.91 -5.15
C LYS A 53 32.42 5.70 -5.89
N ASN A 54 32.34 4.50 -5.30
CA ASN A 54 32.90 3.28 -5.84
C ASN A 54 31.86 2.32 -6.46
N ASP A 55 30.59 2.74 -6.54
CA ASP A 55 29.47 1.92 -6.99
C ASP A 55 28.75 2.54 -8.17
N MET A 56 28.14 1.69 -9.01
CA MET A 56 27.29 2.10 -10.10
C MET A 56 25.81 2.06 -9.69
N PHE A 57 25.05 3.11 -10.08
CA PHE A 57 23.64 3.25 -9.78
C PHE A 57 22.82 3.45 -11.06
N PHE A 58 21.65 2.86 -11.09
CA PHE A 58 20.61 3.10 -12.08
C PHE A 58 19.61 4.13 -11.57
N LYS A 59 19.21 5.07 -12.45
CA LYS A 59 18.07 5.97 -12.22
C LYS A 59 17.36 6.29 -13.51
N CYS A 60 16.05 6.28 -13.47
CA CYS A 60 15.19 6.78 -14.56
C CYS A 60 14.52 8.08 -14.17
N HIS A 61 14.70 9.12 -14.99
CA HIS A 61 14.06 10.44 -14.78
C HIS A 61 12.61 10.49 -15.26
N ASN A 62 12.10 9.42 -15.89
CA ASN A 62 10.70 9.35 -16.29
C ASN A 62 9.80 8.72 -15.21
N CYS A 63 10.20 7.57 -14.66
CA CYS A 63 9.40 6.88 -13.63
C CYS A 63 9.96 7.00 -12.21
N GLY A 64 11.08 7.72 -12.03
CA GLY A 64 11.70 7.91 -10.71
C GLY A 64 12.42 6.68 -10.14
N MET A 65 12.33 5.50 -10.80
CA MET A 65 12.97 4.27 -10.32
C MET A 65 14.48 4.47 -10.18
N GLY A 66 15.00 4.12 -9.01
CA GLY A 66 16.45 4.13 -8.70
C GLY A 66 16.86 2.87 -7.97
N GLN A 67 18.04 2.30 -8.31
CA GLN A 67 18.57 1.11 -7.65
C GLN A 67 20.08 0.96 -7.92
N ASN A 68 20.77 0.16 -7.11
CA ASN A 68 22.16 -0.16 -7.36
C ASN A 68 22.31 -1.12 -8.58
N LEU A 69 23.55 -1.22 -9.10
CA LEU A 69 23.83 -2.03 -10.29
C LEU A 69 23.48 -3.52 -10.08
N ALA A 70 23.73 -4.07 -8.90
CA ALA A 70 23.43 -5.46 -8.59
C ALA A 70 21.93 -5.77 -8.78
N ASN A 71 21.06 -4.94 -8.19
CA ASN A 71 19.61 -5.09 -8.32
C ASN A 71 19.13 -4.84 -9.76
N PHE A 72 19.78 -3.92 -10.48
CA PHE A 72 19.46 -3.65 -11.87
C PHE A 72 19.81 -4.84 -12.77
N ILE A 73 20.98 -5.47 -12.58
CA ILE A 73 21.37 -6.71 -13.29
C ILE A 73 20.39 -7.84 -12.93
N LYS A 74 20.05 -8.01 -11.66
CA LYS A 74 19.08 -9.03 -11.22
C LYS A 74 17.71 -8.88 -11.91
N PHE A 75 17.26 -7.65 -12.10
CA PHE A 75 16.02 -7.37 -12.80
C PHE A 75 16.09 -7.74 -14.30
N LEU A 76 17.22 -7.45 -14.97
CA LEU A 76 17.40 -7.69 -16.40
C LEU A 76 17.74 -9.16 -16.72
N ASP A 77 18.59 -9.75 -15.89
CA ASP A 77 19.11 -11.11 -16.12
C ASP A 77 19.54 -11.78 -14.79
N PRO A 78 18.66 -12.59 -14.18
CA PRO A 78 18.96 -13.29 -12.94
C PRO A 78 20.18 -14.22 -13.00
N LYS A 79 20.53 -14.78 -14.19
CA LYS A 79 21.74 -15.63 -14.35
C LYS A 79 23.00 -14.79 -14.26
N LYS A 80 23.04 -13.67 -14.97
CA LYS A 80 24.17 -12.72 -14.90
C LYS A 80 24.35 -12.07 -13.54
N TYR A 81 23.29 -11.96 -12.75
CA TYR A 81 23.37 -11.47 -11.37
C TYR A 81 24.24 -12.40 -10.51
N GLY A 82 24.06 -13.72 -10.61
CA GLY A 82 24.90 -14.68 -9.90
C GLY A 82 26.37 -14.57 -10.28
N GLU A 83 26.66 -14.47 -11.59
CA GLU A 83 28.02 -14.29 -12.11
C GLU A 83 28.65 -12.99 -11.61
N TYR A 84 27.89 -11.89 -11.64
CA TYR A 84 28.33 -10.59 -11.15
C TYR A 84 28.72 -10.61 -9.67
N LEU A 85 27.90 -11.22 -8.82
CA LEU A 85 28.21 -11.34 -7.40
C LEU A 85 29.48 -12.18 -7.16
N LEU A 86 29.58 -13.33 -7.83
CA LEU A 86 30.75 -14.19 -7.71
C LEU A 86 32.04 -13.46 -8.13
N GLU A 87 32.01 -12.72 -9.23
CA GLU A 87 33.19 -12.05 -9.75
C GLU A 87 33.56 -10.81 -8.92
N ARG A 88 32.57 -10.04 -8.45
CA ARG A 88 32.78 -8.84 -7.66
C ARG A 88 33.38 -9.16 -6.27
N TYR A 89 33.00 -10.28 -5.70
CA TYR A 89 33.41 -10.68 -4.34
C TYR A 89 34.46 -11.80 -4.30
N LYS A 90 34.91 -12.31 -5.45
CA LYS A 90 36.01 -13.30 -5.56
C LYS A 90 37.38 -12.81 -5.02
N GLY A 91 37.52 -11.53 -4.76
CA GLY A 91 38.78 -10.96 -4.24
C GLY A 91 38.77 -10.66 -2.75
N SER A 92 37.76 -11.05 -2.01
CA SER A 92 37.58 -10.76 -0.58
C SER A 92 37.72 -12.00 0.28
N ALA A 93 38.70 -12.89 -0.02
CA ALA A 93 39.13 -13.86 0.97
C ALA A 93 40.00 -13.11 2.01
N PRO A 94 39.65 -13.04 3.29
CA PRO A 94 40.43 -12.40 4.29
C PRO A 94 41.66 -13.25 4.59
N SER A 95 42.84 -12.73 4.25
CA SER A 95 44.15 -13.32 4.56
C SER A 95 44.76 -12.80 5.90
N THR A 96 43.93 -12.47 6.85
CA THR A 96 44.33 -12.16 8.22
C THR A 96 43.34 -12.73 9.22
N PRO A 97 43.81 -13.37 10.33
CA PRO A 97 42.90 -13.78 11.38
C PRO A 97 42.22 -12.53 11.93
N GLN A 98 40.95 -12.40 11.63
CA GLN A 98 40.15 -11.34 12.23
C GLN A 98 40.13 -11.54 13.74
N PRO A 99 40.38 -10.48 14.56
CA PRO A 99 40.07 -10.55 15.96
C PRO A 99 38.59 -10.97 16.05
N LYS A 100 38.31 -12.03 16.80
CA LYS A 100 36.92 -12.42 17.15
C LYS A 100 36.34 -11.28 17.98
N PHE A 101 35.82 -10.27 17.31
CA PHE A 101 34.87 -9.37 17.95
C PHE A 101 33.62 -10.22 18.15
N ASP A 102 33.36 -10.56 19.38
CA ASP A 102 32.11 -11.13 19.82
C ASP A 102 31.06 -10.00 19.72
N PHE A 103 30.67 -9.70 18.47
CA PHE A 103 29.47 -8.93 18.23
C PHE A 103 28.34 -9.86 18.67
N LYS A 104 28.01 -9.80 19.97
CA LYS A 104 26.61 -10.03 20.33
C LYS A 104 25.84 -9.14 19.36
N PRO A 105 25.05 -9.71 18.43
CA PRO A 105 24.18 -8.87 17.65
C PRO A 105 23.40 -8.09 18.69
N THR A 106 23.68 -6.79 18.80
CA THR A 106 22.72 -5.90 19.41
C THR A 106 21.48 -6.23 18.62
N LYS A 107 20.59 -7.02 19.21
CA LYS A 107 19.20 -7.06 18.79
C LYS A 107 18.81 -5.61 18.88
N PHE A 108 18.95 -4.86 17.77
CA PHE A 108 18.08 -3.74 17.55
C PHE A 108 16.71 -4.40 17.72
N LYS A 109 16.11 -4.21 18.87
CA LYS A 109 14.66 -4.34 18.98
C LYS A 109 14.21 -3.47 17.84
N GLU A 110 13.74 -4.08 16.75
CA GLU A 110 12.84 -3.38 15.86
C GLU A 110 11.75 -2.92 16.82
N THR A 111 11.85 -1.67 17.26
CA THR A 111 10.81 -1.09 18.10
C THR A 111 9.61 -1.08 17.19
N ASN A 112 8.73 -2.03 17.45
CA ASN A 112 7.48 -2.05 16.73
C ASN A 112 6.86 -0.68 16.99
N LEU A 113 6.69 0.11 15.94
CA LEU A 113 6.22 1.49 16.05
C LEU A 113 4.90 1.59 16.82
N LEU A 114 4.19 0.47 16.96
CA LEU A 114 2.94 0.32 17.71
C LEU A 114 3.14 -0.11 19.18
N ASP A 115 4.38 -0.34 19.67
CA ASP A 115 4.64 -0.77 21.06
C ASP A 115 4.14 0.25 22.11
N SER A 116 4.01 1.52 21.72
CA SER A 116 3.44 2.57 22.57
C SER A 116 1.91 2.66 22.48
N CYS A 117 1.26 1.84 21.68
CA CYS A 117 -0.18 1.74 21.55
C CYS A 117 -0.71 0.51 22.31
N ILE A 118 -1.93 0.61 22.81
CA ILE A 118 -2.58 -0.47 23.53
C ILE A 118 -3.55 -1.18 22.56
N LYS A 119 -3.45 -2.51 22.42
CA LYS A 119 -4.41 -3.28 21.63
C LYS A 119 -5.80 -3.18 22.24
N VAL A 120 -6.82 -3.06 21.40
CA VAL A 120 -8.22 -3.00 21.88
C VAL A 120 -8.61 -4.28 22.63
N SER A 121 -8.07 -5.43 22.23
CA SER A 121 -8.30 -6.71 22.91
C SER A 121 -7.89 -6.70 24.38
N THR A 122 -6.80 -6.00 24.74
CA THR A 122 -6.24 -5.96 26.10
C THR A 122 -6.90 -4.89 26.99
N LEU A 123 -7.74 -4.02 26.44
CA LEU A 123 -8.48 -3.03 27.20
C LEU A 123 -9.52 -3.72 28.10
N LYS A 124 -9.71 -3.17 29.31
CA LYS A 124 -10.76 -3.65 30.22
C LYS A 124 -12.15 -3.34 29.65
N ASP A 125 -13.14 -4.15 30.02
CA ASP A 125 -14.54 -3.85 29.73
C ASP A 125 -14.94 -2.54 30.41
N GLY A 126 -15.78 -1.76 29.73
CA GLY A 126 -16.11 -0.40 30.16
C GLY A 126 -15.13 0.69 29.68
N HIS A 127 -13.99 0.32 29.12
CA HIS A 127 -13.08 1.31 28.54
C HIS A 127 -13.74 1.98 27.30
N PRO A 128 -13.76 3.34 27.20
CA PRO A 128 -14.52 4.05 26.16
C PRO A 128 -14.26 3.57 24.74
N VAL A 129 -13.01 3.24 24.40
CA VAL A 129 -12.64 2.72 23.07
C VAL A 129 -13.17 1.29 22.85
N LYS A 130 -13.11 0.44 23.87
CA LYS A 130 -13.65 -0.93 23.77
C LYS A 130 -15.15 -0.91 23.59
N GLU A 131 -15.85 -0.05 24.35
CA GLU A 131 -17.29 0.13 24.19
C GLU A 131 -17.65 0.77 22.82
N TYR A 132 -16.80 1.67 22.31
CA TYR A 132 -16.98 2.23 20.97
C TYR A 132 -16.92 1.15 19.87
N VAL A 133 -15.94 0.23 19.90
CA VAL A 133 -15.83 -0.83 18.87
C VAL A 133 -16.92 -1.89 19.06
N LYS A 134 -17.33 -2.20 20.31
CA LYS A 134 -18.48 -3.06 20.60
C LYS A 134 -19.78 -2.48 20.05
N LYS A 135 -20.03 -1.16 20.29
CA LYS A 135 -21.21 -0.45 19.76
C LYS A 135 -21.26 -0.46 18.23
N ARG A 136 -20.10 -0.45 17.59
CA ARG A 136 -19.98 -0.59 16.12
C ARG A 136 -20.08 -2.01 15.63
N LEU A 137 -20.30 -2.97 16.52
CA LEU A 137 -20.38 -4.39 16.22
C LEU A 137 -19.14 -4.93 15.47
N ILE A 138 -17.97 -4.29 15.65
CA ILE A 138 -16.72 -4.79 15.05
C ILE A 138 -16.46 -6.20 15.56
N PRO A 139 -16.21 -7.19 14.67
CA PRO A 139 -16.00 -8.55 15.10
C PRO A 139 -14.80 -8.70 16.04
N PRO A 140 -14.92 -9.41 17.19
CA PRO A 140 -13.90 -9.45 18.24
C PRO A 140 -12.51 -9.92 17.80
N GLN A 141 -12.42 -10.77 16.74
CA GLN A 141 -11.14 -11.21 16.18
C GLN A 141 -10.28 -10.06 15.67
N TYR A 142 -10.86 -8.92 15.34
CA TYR A 142 -10.13 -7.74 14.86
C TYR A 142 -9.66 -6.80 15.97
N TYR A 143 -9.98 -7.06 17.23
CA TYR A 143 -9.51 -6.25 18.36
C TYR A 143 -7.99 -6.36 18.58
N GLU A 144 -7.36 -7.41 18.05
CA GLU A 144 -5.90 -7.61 18.06
C GLU A 144 -5.14 -6.68 17.09
N ILE A 145 -5.80 -6.21 16.04
CA ILE A 145 -5.18 -5.41 14.96
C ILE A 145 -5.60 -3.94 15.01
N ILE A 146 -6.41 -3.56 15.96
CA ILE A 146 -6.83 -2.18 16.22
C ILE A 146 -6.26 -1.76 17.58
N TYR A 147 -5.76 -0.53 17.65
CA TYR A 147 -5.06 -0.06 18.83
C TYR A 147 -5.70 1.22 19.37
N PHE A 148 -5.33 1.55 20.58
CA PHE A 148 -5.67 2.79 21.27
C PHE A 148 -4.41 3.55 21.64
N VAL A 149 -4.46 4.87 21.56
CA VAL A 149 -3.46 5.76 22.11
C VAL A 149 -4.15 6.93 22.80
N ASP A 150 -3.71 7.24 24.01
CA ASP A 150 -4.25 8.34 24.80
C ASP A 150 -3.75 9.71 24.29
N LYS A 151 -2.46 9.79 23.92
CA LYS A 151 -1.78 11.01 23.46
C LYS A 151 -1.40 10.89 21.99
N PHE A 152 -2.35 11.25 21.12
CA PHE A 152 -2.20 11.01 19.69
C PHE A 152 -1.09 11.82 19.02
N HIS A 153 -0.95 13.12 19.34
CA HIS A 153 0.11 13.95 18.74
C HIS A 153 1.50 13.49 19.17
N ASN A 154 1.67 13.13 20.42
CA ASN A 154 2.93 12.58 20.95
C ASN A 154 3.28 11.26 20.24
N PHE A 155 2.31 10.35 20.12
CA PHE A 155 2.50 9.11 19.38
C PHE A 155 2.90 9.36 17.93
N ALA A 156 2.16 10.21 17.22
CA ALA A 156 2.41 10.53 15.83
C ALA A 156 3.80 11.15 15.61
N ASN A 157 4.22 12.08 16.49
CA ASN A 157 5.53 12.70 16.43
C ASN A 157 6.67 11.73 16.78
N LYS A 158 6.44 10.72 17.64
CA LYS A 158 7.41 9.64 17.88
C LYS A 158 7.62 8.78 16.63
N VAL A 159 6.54 8.51 15.90
CA VAL A 159 6.56 7.64 14.72
C VAL A 159 7.06 8.41 13.48
N LYS A 160 6.62 9.65 13.31
CA LYS A 160 7.02 10.56 12.23
C LYS A 160 7.30 11.95 12.82
N PRO A 161 8.55 12.27 13.16
CA PRO A 161 8.90 13.55 13.77
C PRO A 161 8.42 14.74 12.95
N GLY A 162 7.92 15.79 13.64
CA GLY A 162 7.47 17.03 13.01
C GLY A 162 6.08 16.94 12.36
N THR A 163 5.30 15.87 12.61
CA THR A 163 3.93 15.74 12.10
C THR A 163 3.01 16.82 12.68
N PHE A 164 3.11 17.09 13.97
CA PHE A 164 2.35 18.14 14.65
C PHE A 164 3.31 19.13 15.31
N LYS A 165 3.07 20.43 15.08
CA LYS A 165 3.86 21.52 15.66
C LYS A 165 3.47 21.82 17.10
N GLU A 166 2.15 21.73 17.38
CA GLU A 166 1.56 21.99 18.69
C GLU A 166 1.01 20.71 19.28
N SER A 167 1.15 20.57 20.59
CA SER A 167 0.69 19.41 21.34
C SER A 167 -0.72 19.66 21.86
N TYR A 168 -1.72 19.39 21.06
CA TYR A 168 -3.10 19.24 21.53
C TYR A 168 -3.39 17.75 21.69
N GLU A 169 -3.16 17.24 22.90
CA GLU A 169 -3.30 15.80 23.15
C GLU A 169 -4.76 15.39 23.30
N HIS A 170 -5.10 14.34 22.60
CA HIS A 170 -6.42 13.71 22.66
C HIS A 170 -6.33 12.24 22.29
N PRO A 171 -7.22 11.41 22.85
CA PRO A 171 -7.19 9.97 22.58
C PRO A 171 -7.74 9.64 21.18
N ARG A 172 -7.15 8.61 20.53
CA ARG A 172 -7.65 8.10 19.25
C ARG A 172 -7.53 6.59 19.14
N LEU A 173 -8.45 6.03 18.39
CA LEU A 173 -8.31 4.68 17.86
C LEU A 173 -7.26 4.71 16.73
N ILE A 174 -6.30 3.80 16.77
CA ILE A 174 -5.26 3.67 15.75
C ILE A 174 -5.55 2.45 14.88
N ILE A 175 -5.66 2.70 13.60
CA ILE A 175 -5.86 1.70 12.56
C ILE A 175 -4.57 1.66 11.72
N PRO A 176 -3.69 0.67 11.92
CA PRO A 176 -2.43 0.58 11.19
C PRO A 176 -2.63 0.03 9.79
N PHE A 177 -1.84 0.52 8.84
CA PHE A 177 -1.81 0.07 7.45
C PHE A 177 -0.48 -0.65 7.21
N PHE A 178 -0.56 -1.94 6.99
CA PHE A 178 0.60 -2.78 6.69
C PHE A 178 0.65 -3.11 5.20
N ASP A 179 1.85 -3.25 4.68
CA ASP A 179 2.04 -3.77 3.32
C ASP A 179 1.98 -5.32 3.31
N VAL A 180 2.08 -5.90 2.12
CA VAL A 180 2.03 -7.35 1.92
C VAL A 180 3.13 -8.13 2.67
N THR A 181 4.16 -7.45 3.18
CA THR A 181 5.23 -8.06 4.01
C THR A 181 4.97 -7.90 5.50
N GLY A 182 3.88 -7.24 5.91
CA GLY A 182 3.56 -6.92 7.29
C GLY A 182 4.30 -5.68 7.83
N LYS A 183 4.96 -4.90 6.99
CA LYS A 183 5.62 -3.65 7.40
C LYS A 183 4.61 -2.51 7.47
N LEU A 184 4.60 -1.79 8.61
CA LEU A 184 3.78 -0.59 8.79
C LEU A 184 4.24 0.53 7.84
N PHE A 185 3.34 1.06 7.02
CA PHE A 185 3.64 2.16 6.11
C PHE A 185 2.75 3.40 6.30
N ALA A 186 1.64 3.24 7.02
CA ALA A 186 0.76 4.33 7.40
C ALA A 186 -0.07 3.93 8.62
N PHE A 187 -0.68 4.89 9.26
CA PHE A 187 -1.74 4.64 10.25
C PHE A 187 -2.80 5.73 10.18
N GLN A 188 -4.00 5.39 10.60
CA GLN A 188 -5.10 6.32 10.71
C GLN A 188 -5.53 6.45 12.18
N GLY A 189 -5.52 7.67 12.69
CA GLY A 189 -6.08 8.02 13.98
C GLY A 189 -7.55 8.41 13.83
N ARG A 190 -8.48 7.63 14.41
CA ARG A 190 -9.92 7.91 14.41
C ARG A 190 -10.35 8.47 15.75
N ALA A 191 -11.00 9.63 15.73
CA ALA A 191 -11.71 10.16 16.90
C ALA A 191 -12.93 9.27 17.21
N PHE A 192 -13.16 9.03 18.50
CA PHE A 192 -14.36 8.34 18.98
C PHE A 192 -15.24 9.24 19.85
N GLY A 193 -14.82 10.47 20.08
CA GLY A 193 -15.56 11.58 20.68
C GLY A 193 -15.94 12.66 19.66
N LYS A 194 -15.86 13.93 20.09
CA LYS A 194 -16.21 15.11 19.28
C LYS A 194 -15.02 15.74 18.56
N GLU A 195 -13.82 15.20 18.71
CA GLU A 195 -12.57 15.73 18.17
C GLU A 195 -12.61 15.79 16.65
N GLN A 196 -12.12 16.93 16.11
CA GLN A 196 -11.99 17.14 14.67
C GLN A 196 -10.51 17.24 14.27
N PRO A 197 -10.14 16.81 13.07
CA PRO A 197 -10.96 16.03 12.12
C PRO A 197 -11.22 14.61 12.63
N LYS A 198 -12.34 14.03 12.23
CA LYS A 198 -12.77 12.67 12.62
C LYS A 198 -11.72 11.60 12.28
N TYR A 199 -11.01 11.76 11.17
CA TYR A 199 -9.93 10.89 10.72
C TYR A 199 -8.69 11.71 10.41
N ILE A 200 -7.54 11.25 10.91
CA ILE A 200 -6.21 11.78 10.56
C ILE A 200 -5.39 10.59 10.04
N THR A 201 -4.91 10.67 8.81
CA THR A 201 -4.05 9.63 8.25
C THR A 201 -2.62 10.14 8.15
N ILE A 202 -1.67 9.40 8.67
CA ILE A 202 -0.24 9.70 8.63
C ILE A 202 0.46 8.59 7.84
N LYS A 203 1.08 8.98 6.72
CA LYS A 203 1.88 8.09 5.89
C LYS A 203 3.34 8.14 6.37
N LEU A 204 3.93 6.97 6.52
CA LEU A 204 5.35 6.80 6.83
C LEU A 204 6.17 6.59 5.54
N ASP A 205 5.52 6.03 4.53
CA ASP A 205 6.06 5.84 3.18
C ASP A 205 5.12 6.49 2.16
N GLU A 206 5.52 7.66 1.65
CA GLU A 206 4.71 8.41 0.68
C GLU A 206 4.59 7.72 -0.69
N THR A 207 5.45 6.75 -0.97
CA THR A 207 5.43 6.00 -2.24
C THR A 207 4.32 4.96 -2.29
N LYS A 208 3.77 4.57 -1.13
CA LYS A 208 2.73 3.53 -1.04
C LYS A 208 1.34 4.11 -1.18
N GLN A 209 0.48 3.39 -1.86
CA GLN A 209 -0.94 3.71 -1.93
C GLN A 209 -1.59 3.47 -0.56
N LYS A 210 -2.54 4.33 -0.19
CA LYS A 210 -3.28 4.22 1.07
C LYS A 210 -4.33 3.12 0.95
N VAL A 211 -3.92 1.89 1.19
CA VAL A 211 -4.79 0.70 1.19
C VAL A 211 -4.66 -0.02 2.52
N TYR A 212 -5.78 -0.28 3.15
CA TYR A 212 -5.85 -1.04 4.39
C TYR A 212 -6.15 -2.50 4.11
N GLY A 213 -5.46 -3.41 4.80
CA GLY A 213 -5.72 -4.85 4.75
C GLY A 213 -4.83 -5.64 3.79
N LEU A 214 -3.79 -5.04 3.21
CA LEU A 214 -2.89 -5.70 2.25
C LEU A 214 -2.16 -6.90 2.85
N GLU A 215 -1.92 -6.91 4.16
CA GLU A 215 -1.21 -7.97 4.88
C GLU A 215 -2.02 -9.25 5.05
N ARG A 216 -3.36 -9.18 4.84
CA ARG A 216 -4.29 -10.29 5.06
C ARG A 216 -5.10 -10.67 3.83
N VAL A 217 -4.91 -9.97 2.69
CA VAL A 217 -5.66 -10.26 1.46
C VAL A 217 -5.15 -11.53 0.79
N ASN A 218 -6.07 -12.37 0.35
CA ASN A 218 -5.77 -13.54 -0.47
C ASN A 218 -6.06 -13.23 -1.94
N TYR A 219 -5.01 -13.10 -2.74
CA TYR A 219 -5.08 -12.77 -4.16
C TYR A 219 -5.65 -13.89 -5.05
N GLN A 220 -5.91 -15.07 -4.52
CA GLN A 220 -6.54 -16.20 -5.24
C GLN A 220 -8.04 -16.26 -5.03
N LYS A 221 -8.61 -15.34 -4.25
CA LYS A 221 -10.05 -15.26 -3.99
C LYS A 221 -10.59 -13.91 -4.47
N PRO A 222 -11.89 -13.80 -4.74
CA PRO A 222 -12.52 -12.50 -5.00
C PRO A 222 -12.18 -11.49 -3.91
N ILE A 223 -11.87 -10.26 -4.32
CA ILE A 223 -11.46 -9.17 -3.43
C ILE A 223 -12.54 -8.11 -3.42
N TYR A 224 -13.01 -7.77 -2.25
CA TYR A 224 -13.90 -6.61 -2.04
C TYR A 224 -13.08 -5.37 -1.68
N ILE A 225 -13.53 -4.22 -2.13
CA ILE A 225 -12.92 -2.92 -1.81
C ILE A 225 -14.02 -1.98 -1.31
N VAL A 226 -13.88 -1.54 -0.06
CA VAL A 226 -14.77 -0.55 0.57
C VAL A 226 -14.02 0.76 0.81
N GLU A 227 -14.72 1.83 1.22
CA GLU A 227 -14.09 3.13 1.50
C GLU A 227 -13.42 3.17 2.88
N GLY A 228 -14.06 2.61 3.88
CA GLY A 228 -13.64 2.70 5.27
C GLY A 228 -12.90 1.48 5.80
N PRO A 229 -11.77 1.64 6.52
CA PRO A 229 -11.07 0.50 7.13
C PRO A 229 -11.94 -0.34 8.07
N LEU A 230 -12.85 0.30 8.85
CA LEU A 230 -13.73 -0.44 9.75
C LEU A 230 -14.82 -1.22 9.01
N ASP A 231 -15.29 -0.71 7.87
CA ASP A 231 -16.28 -1.38 7.02
C ASP A 231 -15.71 -2.67 6.41
N SER A 232 -14.41 -2.66 6.08
CA SER A 232 -13.73 -3.84 5.53
C SER A 232 -13.68 -5.03 6.50
N LEU A 233 -13.92 -4.81 7.79
CA LEU A 233 -13.85 -5.86 8.81
C LEU A 233 -15.11 -6.74 8.86
N PHE A 234 -16.16 -6.39 8.13
CA PHE A 234 -17.40 -7.18 8.05
C PHE A 234 -17.46 -8.12 6.85
N LEU A 235 -16.52 -7.97 5.91
CA LEU A 235 -16.48 -8.76 4.69
C LEU A 235 -15.20 -9.60 4.63
N ASP A 236 -15.31 -10.81 4.11
CA ASP A 236 -14.16 -11.66 3.89
C ASP A 236 -13.31 -11.10 2.74
N ASN A 237 -11.98 -11.26 2.85
CA ASN A 237 -11.04 -10.86 1.80
C ASN A 237 -11.25 -9.42 1.30
N CYS A 238 -11.43 -8.49 2.24
CA CYS A 238 -11.80 -7.12 1.97
C CYS A 238 -10.66 -6.13 2.28
N LEU A 239 -10.43 -5.22 1.35
CA LEU A 239 -9.52 -4.08 1.47
C LEU A 239 -10.32 -2.81 1.71
N ALA A 240 -9.67 -1.77 2.27
CA ALA A 240 -10.26 -0.44 2.24
C ALA A 240 -9.35 0.55 1.51
N ALA A 241 -9.91 1.26 0.52
CA ALA A 241 -9.22 2.26 -0.27
C ALA A 241 -10.16 3.39 -0.69
N GLY A 242 -9.73 4.63 -0.49
CA GLY A 242 -10.55 5.82 -0.77
C GLY A 242 -10.54 6.28 -2.23
N GLY A 243 -10.11 5.47 -3.20
CA GLY A 243 -10.02 5.92 -4.60
C GLY A 243 -9.95 4.80 -5.62
N ALA A 244 -10.32 5.14 -6.87
CA ALA A 244 -10.33 4.24 -8.03
C ALA A 244 -8.95 3.89 -8.59
N ASP A 245 -7.89 4.51 -8.10
CA ASP A 245 -6.52 4.35 -8.65
C ASP A 245 -5.73 3.22 -7.96
N LEU A 246 -6.43 2.31 -7.30
CA LEU A 246 -5.82 1.15 -6.69
C LEU A 246 -5.31 0.19 -7.79
N THR A 247 -3.99 -0.02 -7.80
CA THR A 247 -3.36 -1.00 -8.68
C THR A 247 -3.13 -2.30 -7.91
N LEU A 248 -4.03 -3.26 -8.07
CA LEU A 248 -3.85 -4.62 -7.59
C LEU A 248 -3.24 -5.49 -8.70
N ARG A 249 -2.47 -6.51 -8.32
CA ARG A 249 -1.87 -7.48 -9.26
C ARG A 249 -2.81 -8.67 -9.49
N VAL A 250 -4.07 -8.36 -9.76
CA VAL A 250 -5.13 -9.34 -10.05
C VAL A 250 -5.96 -8.85 -11.22
N SER A 251 -6.70 -9.75 -11.86
CA SER A 251 -7.64 -9.40 -12.91
C SER A 251 -8.78 -8.54 -12.36
N SER A 252 -9.27 -7.60 -13.16
CA SER A 252 -10.35 -6.66 -12.75
C SER A 252 -11.66 -7.37 -12.39
N ASP A 253 -11.95 -8.50 -13.03
CA ASP A 253 -13.13 -9.32 -12.75
C ASP A 253 -13.12 -10.00 -11.37
N GLN A 254 -11.93 -10.10 -10.74
CA GLN A 254 -11.79 -10.59 -9.37
C GLN A 254 -12.02 -9.52 -8.30
N VAL A 255 -12.19 -8.26 -8.70
CA VAL A 255 -12.29 -7.13 -7.77
C VAL A 255 -13.67 -6.49 -7.85
N THR A 256 -14.33 -6.38 -6.70
CA THR A 256 -15.62 -5.73 -6.56
C THR A 256 -15.52 -4.51 -5.64
N TYR A 257 -15.85 -3.34 -6.17
CA TYR A 257 -15.93 -2.11 -5.39
C TYR A 257 -17.31 -1.94 -4.76
N ILE A 258 -17.32 -1.60 -3.47
CA ILE A 258 -18.50 -1.36 -2.66
C ILE A 258 -18.38 0.05 -2.09
N PHE A 259 -18.97 1.02 -2.76
CA PHE A 259 -18.99 2.42 -2.32
C PHE A 259 -20.06 2.65 -1.27
N ASP A 260 -19.93 3.71 -0.49
CA ASP A 260 -20.98 4.18 0.39
C ASP A 260 -22.29 4.42 -0.42
N ASN A 261 -23.42 4.09 0.16
CA ASN A 261 -24.75 4.23 -0.48
C ASN A 261 -25.18 5.71 -0.46
N GLU A 262 -24.55 6.52 -1.27
CA GLU A 262 -24.82 7.97 -1.39
C GLU A 262 -25.14 8.37 -2.84
N PRO A 263 -26.32 8.05 -3.38
CA PRO A 263 -26.68 8.29 -4.79
C PRO A 263 -26.70 9.77 -5.19
N ARG A 264 -26.72 10.70 -4.22
CA ARG A 264 -26.65 12.16 -4.43
C ARG A 264 -25.24 12.72 -4.35
N ASN A 265 -24.25 11.92 -3.98
CA ASN A 265 -22.87 12.35 -3.83
C ASN A 265 -22.15 12.24 -5.18
N LYS A 266 -21.96 13.40 -5.85
CA LYS A 266 -21.30 13.47 -7.17
C LYS A 266 -19.91 12.84 -7.19
N GLU A 267 -19.16 12.93 -6.08
CA GLU A 267 -17.81 12.37 -6.02
C GLU A 267 -17.83 10.83 -5.96
N ILE A 268 -18.77 10.24 -5.22
CA ILE A 268 -18.98 8.79 -5.21
C ILE A 268 -19.41 8.30 -6.59
N ILE A 269 -20.40 8.95 -7.21
CA ILE A 269 -20.87 8.60 -8.55
C ILE A 269 -19.72 8.68 -9.57
N LYS A 270 -18.90 9.73 -9.53
CA LYS A 270 -17.72 9.85 -10.39
C LYS A 270 -16.72 8.71 -10.19
N ARG A 271 -16.47 8.31 -8.94
CA ARG A 271 -15.59 7.17 -8.64
C ARG A 271 -16.17 5.84 -9.11
N MET A 272 -17.50 5.65 -9.00
CA MET A 272 -18.17 4.47 -9.55
C MET A 272 -17.98 4.38 -11.08
N TYR A 273 -18.18 5.48 -11.81
CA TYR A 273 -17.87 5.51 -13.25
C TYR A 273 -16.42 5.15 -13.53
N ALA A 274 -15.47 5.73 -12.81
CA ALA A 274 -14.04 5.49 -13.03
C ALA A 274 -13.61 4.03 -12.80
N VAL A 275 -14.24 3.30 -11.89
CA VAL A 275 -13.96 1.86 -11.68
C VAL A 275 -14.62 1.00 -12.75
N ILE A 276 -15.82 1.37 -13.21
CA ILE A 276 -16.50 0.67 -14.31
C ILE A 276 -15.70 0.82 -15.63
N GLU A 277 -15.19 2.02 -15.92
CA GLU A 277 -14.32 2.28 -17.08
C GLU A 277 -13.01 1.46 -17.06
N LYS A 278 -12.59 1.00 -15.89
CA LYS A 278 -11.43 0.11 -15.71
C LYS A 278 -11.80 -1.37 -15.69
N ASP A 279 -13.01 -1.72 -16.09
CA ASP A 279 -13.55 -3.08 -16.10
C ASP A 279 -13.63 -3.77 -14.74
N TYR A 280 -13.69 -3.02 -13.63
CA TYR A 280 -13.96 -3.57 -12.32
C TYR A 280 -15.45 -3.82 -12.08
N ASN A 281 -15.75 -4.76 -11.19
CA ASN A 281 -17.11 -4.94 -10.70
C ASN A 281 -17.46 -3.85 -9.68
N VAL A 282 -18.72 -3.45 -9.64
CA VAL A 282 -19.23 -2.47 -8.68
C VAL A 282 -20.56 -2.93 -8.12
N VAL A 283 -20.74 -2.73 -6.81
CA VAL A 283 -22.06 -2.90 -6.18
C VAL A 283 -22.89 -1.64 -6.42
N VAL A 284 -24.08 -1.81 -6.96
CA VAL A 284 -25.09 -0.75 -7.06
C VAL A 284 -26.20 -1.08 -6.08
N TRP A 285 -26.26 -0.32 -4.99
CA TRP A 285 -27.20 -0.58 -3.91
C TRP A 285 -28.65 -0.53 -4.39
N PRO A 286 -29.51 -1.49 -4.01
CA PRO A 286 -30.90 -1.47 -4.35
C PRO A 286 -31.66 -0.40 -3.56
N ASN A 287 -32.81 0.06 -4.06
CA ASN A 287 -33.54 1.19 -3.51
C ASN A 287 -34.13 0.97 -2.11
N ASP A 288 -34.30 -0.25 -1.68
CA ASP A 288 -34.78 -0.66 -0.35
C ASP A 288 -33.67 -0.54 0.73
N VAL A 289 -32.40 -0.53 0.34
CA VAL A 289 -31.30 -0.23 1.24
C VAL A 289 -31.13 1.29 1.36
N GLN A 290 -31.48 1.84 2.53
CA GLN A 290 -31.43 3.30 2.79
C GLN A 290 -30.23 3.73 3.62
N LEU A 291 -29.52 2.77 4.26
CA LEU A 291 -28.39 3.02 5.13
C LEU A 291 -27.13 3.31 4.32
N LYS A 292 -26.26 4.15 4.87
CA LYS A 292 -25.16 4.76 4.13
C LYS A 292 -23.99 3.82 3.88
N ASP A 293 -23.46 3.18 4.89
CA ASP A 293 -22.24 2.36 4.83
C ASP A 293 -22.45 0.97 5.45
N VAL A 294 -21.53 0.07 5.18
CA VAL A 294 -21.58 -1.33 5.65
C VAL A 294 -21.72 -1.40 7.17
N ASN A 295 -20.95 -0.58 7.90
CA ASN A 295 -21.02 -0.60 9.36
C ASN A 295 -22.37 -0.08 9.87
N GLU A 296 -22.94 0.95 9.25
CA GLU A 296 -24.26 1.45 9.61
C GLU A 296 -25.35 0.39 9.36
N MET A 297 -25.28 -0.34 8.24
CA MET A 297 -26.19 -1.45 7.94
C MET A 297 -26.14 -2.51 9.04
N ILE A 298 -24.96 -2.96 9.44
CA ILE A 298 -24.80 -3.93 10.52
C ILE A 298 -25.30 -3.40 11.87
N MET A 299 -24.97 -2.15 12.21
CA MET A 299 -25.44 -1.51 13.44
C MET A 299 -26.95 -1.39 13.54
N ASN A 300 -27.64 -1.32 12.41
CA ASN A 300 -29.10 -1.28 12.31
C ASN A 300 -29.76 -2.68 12.16
N GLY A 301 -28.99 -3.73 12.43
CA GLY A 301 -29.53 -5.09 12.56
C GLY A 301 -29.42 -5.98 11.32
N MET A 302 -28.84 -5.46 10.21
CA MET A 302 -28.59 -6.29 9.03
C MET A 302 -27.57 -7.40 9.39
N LYS A 303 -27.89 -8.64 9.07
CA LYS A 303 -26.95 -9.76 9.26
C LYS A 303 -25.86 -9.75 8.20
N ILE A 304 -24.66 -10.22 8.56
CA ILE A 304 -23.53 -10.32 7.59
C ILE A 304 -23.90 -11.23 6.40
N SER A 305 -24.69 -12.28 6.60
CA SER A 305 -25.19 -13.14 5.50
C SER A 305 -26.08 -12.36 4.54
N GLU A 306 -27.04 -11.61 5.07
CA GLU A 306 -27.95 -10.77 4.28
C GLU A 306 -27.17 -9.68 3.51
N LEU A 307 -26.19 -9.03 4.15
CA LEU A 307 -25.31 -8.08 3.48
C LEU A 307 -24.56 -8.73 2.30
N LYS A 308 -24.04 -9.95 2.48
CA LYS A 308 -23.34 -10.70 1.42
C LYS A 308 -24.27 -11.07 0.27
N ASP A 309 -25.50 -11.44 0.56
CA ASP A 309 -26.53 -11.75 -0.45
C ASP A 309 -26.89 -10.48 -1.25
N ILE A 310 -27.08 -9.35 -0.57
CA ILE A 310 -27.32 -8.06 -1.23
C ILE A 310 -26.15 -7.69 -2.15
N ILE A 311 -24.91 -7.78 -1.65
CA ILE A 311 -23.71 -7.50 -2.43
C ILE A 311 -23.64 -8.41 -3.66
N SER A 312 -23.82 -9.72 -3.48
CA SER A 312 -23.75 -10.69 -4.58
C SER A 312 -24.80 -10.44 -5.66
N ASN A 313 -26.05 -10.18 -5.25
CA ASN A 313 -27.17 -9.96 -6.16
C ASN A 313 -27.14 -8.59 -6.86
N ASN A 314 -26.34 -7.65 -6.36
CA ASN A 314 -26.27 -6.28 -6.88
C ASN A 314 -24.84 -5.90 -7.34
N THR A 315 -24.01 -6.90 -7.64
CA THR A 315 -22.69 -6.70 -8.26
C THR A 315 -22.82 -6.74 -9.77
N PHE A 316 -22.40 -5.67 -10.43
CA PHE A 316 -22.50 -5.51 -11.88
C PHE A 316 -21.15 -5.09 -12.47
N SER A 317 -20.98 -5.32 -13.78
CA SER A 317 -19.78 -4.91 -14.52
C SER A 317 -20.15 -4.30 -15.88
N LYS A 318 -19.21 -3.60 -16.49
CA LYS A 318 -19.30 -3.10 -17.87
C LYS A 318 -20.60 -2.33 -18.16
N LEU A 319 -21.27 -2.65 -19.27
CA LEU A 319 -22.47 -1.95 -19.71
C LEU A 319 -23.66 -2.10 -18.74
N GLU A 320 -23.78 -3.26 -18.11
CA GLU A 320 -24.82 -3.48 -17.11
C GLU A 320 -24.64 -2.57 -15.90
N ALA A 321 -23.37 -2.48 -15.39
CA ALA A 321 -23.04 -1.57 -14.30
C ALA A 321 -23.35 -0.10 -14.65
N LEU A 322 -23.03 0.35 -15.87
CA LEU A 322 -23.36 1.69 -16.33
C LEU A 322 -24.90 1.93 -16.37
N THR A 323 -25.64 0.95 -16.84
CA THR A 323 -27.11 1.01 -16.88
C THR A 323 -27.70 1.13 -15.47
N LYS A 324 -27.28 0.23 -14.56
CA LYS A 324 -27.74 0.25 -13.15
C LYS A 324 -27.33 1.54 -12.45
N LEU A 325 -26.08 2.04 -12.65
CA LEU A 325 -25.62 3.28 -12.07
C LEU A 325 -26.43 4.50 -12.55
N ASN A 326 -26.85 4.53 -13.81
CA ASN A 326 -27.72 5.59 -14.34
C ASN A 326 -29.10 5.63 -13.67
N TYR A 327 -29.66 4.51 -13.27
CA TYR A 327 -30.89 4.46 -12.47
C TYR A 327 -30.65 4.76 -10.98
N TYR A 328 -29.49 4.41 -10.46
CA TYR A 328 -29.14 4.63 -9.06
C TYR A 328 -28.86 6.09 -8.72
N LYS A 329 -28.10 6.80 -9.57
CA LYS A 329 -27.69 8.19 -9.32
C LYS A 329 -28.89 9.14 -9.22
N LYS A 330 -28.79 10.06 -8.27
CA LYS A 330 -29.81 11.10 -8.01
C LYS A 330 -29.20 12.52 -8.05
N CYS A 331 -28.09 12.69 -8.81
CA CYS A 331 -27.35 13.94 -8.95
C CYS A 331 -26.92 14.16 -10.40
#